data_de894eee17bb0a2c207f4570119dad6c
#
_entry.id   de894eee17bb0a2c207f4570119dad6c
#
_cell.length_a   1.000
_cell.length_b   1.000
_cell.length_c   1.000
_cell.angle_alpha   90.00
_cell.angle_beta   90.00
_cell.angle_gamma   90.00
#
_symmetry.space_group_name_H-M   'P 1'
#
loop_
_entity.id
_entity.type
_entity.pdbx_description
1 polymer ?
#
loop_
_entity_poly.entity_id
_entity_poly.type
_entity_poly.pdbx_seq_one_letter_code
_entity_poly.pdbx_strand_id
1 'polypeptide(L)'
;IFFASLSHTIMNEIAIIIPSRLDAERLPGKPLKLINKKEMILHVYDAAHKADIGQVYVATPDQQIYDLLEKSGRKAFITKIEHQTGTDRIYEVFKDKLNQKPEIIINLQGDMPNINYMAIRNLAEHMKKKTCEIGTLASELNIEKEASNPNVVKLVTNQIINEKNFSEAVDFFRLSKKPLKKLTYHHIGIYAFTNKALIRYVGLKRSKLELERKLEQLRALENKMKINVGYIDSCPLSVDT
;
A
#
# COMPACT_ATOMS: atom_id res chain seq x y z
N ILE A 1 28.69 -14.20 -15.39
CA ILE A 1 27.63 -15.19 -15.11
C ILE A 1 27.16 -15.08 -13.64
N PHE A 2 28.05 -14.85 -12.66
CA PHE A 2 27.68 -14.72 -11.24
C PHE A 2 26.82 -13.48 -10.90
N PHE A 3 27.02 -12.34 -11.59
CA PHE A 3 26.24 -11.11 -11.36
C PHE A 3 24.79 -11.21 -11.87
N ALA A 4 24.53 -11.93 -12.95
CA ALA A 4 23.17 -12.12 -13.48
C ALA A 4 22.31 -13.02 -12.57
N SER A 5 22.92 -14.01 -11.91
CA SER A 5 22.23 -14.92 -10.98
C SER A 5 21.80 -14.21 -9.68
N LEU A 6 22.65 -13.32 -9.12
CA LEU A 6 22.29 -12.54 -7.93
C LEU A 6 21.14 -11.54 -8.19
N SER A 7 21.15 -10.88 -9.35
CA SER A 7 20.09 -9.93 -9.69
C SER A 7 18.74 -10.62 -9.89
N HIS A 8 18.71 -11.85 -10.46
CA HIS A 8 17.49 -12.65 -10.62
C HIS A 8 16.93 -13.12 -9.26
N THR A 9 17.78 -13.49 -8.32
CA THR A 9 17.35 -13.92 -6.99
C THR A 9 16.72 -12.76 -6.22
N ILE A 10 17.30 -11.56 -6.25
CA ILE A 10 16.79 -10.36 -5.57
C ILE A 10 15.45 -9.90 -6.17
N MET A 11 15.28 -10.00 -7.50
CA MET A 11 14.02 -9.59 -8.17
C MET A 11 12.81 -10.46 -7.80
N ASN A 12 13.02 -11.67 -7.27
CA ASN A 12 11.93 -12.57 -6.88
C ASN A 12 11.56 -12.49 -5.39
N GLU A 13 12.36 -11.80 -4.57
CA GLU A 13 12.08 -11.67 -3.13
C GLU A 13 10.93 -10.71 -2.83
N ILE A 14 10.67 -9.74 -3.71
CA ILE A 14 9.65 -8.70 -3.52
C ILE A 14 8.70 -8.67 -4.71
N ALA A 15 7.40 -8.56 -4.42
CA ALA A 15 6.39 -8.19 -5.41
C ALA A 15 5.63 -6.94 -4.95
N ILE A 16 5.46 -5.97 -5.86
CA ILE A 16 4.56 -4.84 -5.69
C ILE A 16 3.27 -5.19 -6.42
N ILE A 17 2.15 -5.21 -5.70
CA ILE A 17 0.85 -5.51 -6.29
C ILE A 17 -0.07 -4.32 -6.05
N ILE A 18 -0.63 -3.78 -7.14
CA ILE A 18 -1.47 -2.59 -7.15
C ILE A 18 -2.91 -3.04 -7.33
N PRO A 19 -3.76 -3.06 -6.28
CA PRO A 19 -5.18 -3.34 -6.44
C PRO A 19 -5.87 -2.18 -7.14
N SER A 20 -6.67 -2.47 -8.17
CA SER A 20 -7.37 -1.46 -8.96
C SER A 20 -8.72 -1.97 -9.43
N ARG A 21 -9.77 -1.12 -9.38
CA ARG A 21 -11.09 -1.42 -9.91
C ARG A 21 -11.77 -0.15 -10.42
N LEU A 22 -12.64 -0.31 -11.42
CA LEU A 22 -13.42 0.80 -12.00
C LEU A 22 -14.56 1.25 -11.07
N ASP A 23 -15.12 0.33 -10.30
CA ASP A 23 -16.21 0.58 -9.36
C ASP A 23 -15.68 1.25 -8.10
N ALA A 24 -15.47 2.56 -8.17
CA ALA A 24 -15.11 3.43 -7.06
C ALA A 24 -16.29 4.34 -6.73
N GLU A 25 -16.82 4.25 -5.51
CA GLU A 25 -18.02 5.00 -5.07
C GLU A 25 -17.91 6.52 -5.30
N ARG A 26 -16.76 7.11 -5.03
CA ARG A 26 -16.55 8.56 -5.10
C ARG A 26 -16.15 9.08 -6.49
N LEU A 27 -15.42 8.29 -7.25
CA LEU A 27 -14.95 8.64 -8.60
C LEU A 27 -14.95 7.40 -9.51
N PRO A 28 -16.09 7.05 -10.15
CA PRO A 28 -16.17 5.93 -11.07
C PRO A 28 -15.16 6.04 -12.21
N GLY A 29 -14.55 4.92 -12.59
CA GLY A 29 -13.55 4.89 -13.64
C GLY A 29 -12.22 5.58 -13.29
N LYS A 30 -11.98 5.91 -12.02
CA LYS A 30 -10.80 6.60 -11.52
C LYS A 30 -9.47 6.09 -12.11
N PRO A 31 -9.18 4.79 -12.18
CA PRO A 31 -7.90 4.29 -12.70
C PRO A 31 -7.61 4.66 -14.15
N LEU A 32 -8.66 4.86 -14.95
CA LEU A 32 -8.55 5.22 -16.37
C LEU A 32 -8.65 6.73 -16.64
N LYS A 33 -8.83 7.55 -15.60
CA LYS A 33 -8.80 9.02 -15.74
C LYS A 33 -7.40 9.50 -16.14
N LEU A 34 -7.35 10.48 -17.05
CA LEU A 34 -6.10 11.01 -17.55
C LEU A 34 -5.52 12.07 -16.63
N ILE A 35 -4.25 11.89 -16.28
CA ILE A 35 -3.39 12.90 -15.65
C ILE A 35 -2.27 13.19 -16.64
N ASN A 36 -2.18 14.42 -17.15
CA ASN A 36 -1.22 14.78 -18.17
C ASN A 36 -1.22 13.82 -19.37
N LYS A 37 -2.39 13.51 -19.92
CA LYS A 37 -2.61 12.65 -21.10
C LYS A 37 -2.24 11.17 -20.91
N LYS A 38 -2.09 10.71 -19.68
CA LYS A 38 -1.77 9.32 -19.34
C LYS A 38 -2.68 8.85 -18.22
N GLU A 39 -3.19 7.62 -18.30
CA GLU A 39 -4.10 7.06 -17.31
C GLU A 39 -3.46 6.99 -15.91
N MET A 40 -4.24 7.28 -14.89
CA MET A 40 -3.77 7.33 -13.50
C MET A 40 -3.06 6.02 -13.07
N ILE A 41 -3.62 4.87 -13.44
CA ILE A 41 -3.03 3.58 -13.07
C ILE A 41 -1.63 3.37 -13.66
N LEU A 42 -1.36 3.92 -14.85
CA LEU A 42 -0.04 3.83 -15.48
C LEU A 42 1.00 4.69 -14.75
N HIS A 43 0.59 5.84 -14.16
CA HIS A 43 1.50 6.64 -13.32
C HIS A 43 1.90 5.86 -12.07
N VAL A 44 0.93 5.22 -11.40
CA VAL A 44 1.21 4.41 -10.20
C VAL A 44 2.11 3.22 -10.53
N TYR A 45 1.82 2.52 -11.63
CA TYR A 45 2.65 1.40 -12.08
C TYR A 45 4.08 1.83 -12.36
N ASP A 46 4.28 2.94 -13.07
CA ASP A 46 5.61 3.43 -13.43
C ASP A 46 6.41 3.91 -12.22
N ALA A 47 5.75 4.53 -11.21
CA ALA A 47 6.39 4.87 -9.95
C ALA A 47 6.85 3.60 -9.20
N ALA A 48 6.00 2.57 -9.16
CA ALA A 48 6.35 1.28 -8.59
C ALA A 48 7.51 0.60 -9.34
N HIS A 49 7.47 0.59 -10.66
CA HIS A 49 8.52 0.02 -11.50
C HIS A 49 9.86 0.76 -11.34
N LYS A 50 9.82 2.09 -11.22
CA LYS A 50 11.02 2.93 -10.99
C LYS A 50 11.67 2.65 -9.64
N ALA A 51 10.95 2.12 -8.65
CA ALA A 51 11.55 1.70 -7.38
C ALA A 51 12.59 0.59 -7.58
N ASP A 52 12.49 -0.22 -8.64
CA ASP A 52 13.46 -1.24 -9.04
C ASP A 52 13.85 -2.19 -7.89
N ILE A 53 12.85 -2.72 -7.20
CA ILE A 53 13.01 -3.60 -6.02
C ILE A 53 12.40 -4.98 -6.20
N GLY A 54 11.67 -5.22 -7.29
CA GLY A 54 11.00 -6.48 -7.55
C GLY A 54 9.98 -6.37 -8.68
N GLN A 55 9.19 -7.42 -8.87
CA GLN A 55 8.17 -7.46 -9.91
C GLN A 55 6.97 -6.60 -9.54
N VAL A 56 6.41 -5.90 -10.53
CA VAL A 56 5.20 -5.07 -10.37
C VAL A 56 4.04 -5.69 -11.11
N TYR A 57 2.88 -5.76 -10.45
CA TYR A 57 1.64 -6.29 -11.02
C TYR A 57 0.46 -5.40 -10.66
N VAL A 58 -0.53 -5.32 -11.53
CA VAL A 58 -1.84 -4.78 -11.18
C VAL A 58 -2.83 -5.93 -10.99
N ALA A 59 -3.59 -5.88 -9.92
CA ALA A 59 -4.66 -6.83 -9.60
C ALA A 59 -6.01 -6.18 -9.85
N THR A 60 -6.76 -6.61 -10.84
CA THR A 60 -8.02 -5.98 -11.24
C THR A 60 -9.09 -6.99 -11.63
N PRO A 61 -10.39 -6.74 -11.33
CA PRO A 61 -11.48 -7.53 -11.89
C PRO A 61 -11.91 -7.03 -13.29
N ASP A 62 -11.39 -5.88 -13.73
CA ASP A 62 -11.89 -5.13 -14.88
C ASP A 62 -11.05 -5.39 -16.13
N GLN A 63 -11.68 -5.96 -17.15
CA GLN A 63 -11.02 -6.26 -18.42
C GLN A 63 -10.42 -5.02 -19.08
N GLN A 64 -11.07 -3.84 -18.96
CA GLN A 64 -10.56 -2.59 -19.54
C GLN A 64 -9.22 -2.16 -18.92
N ILE A 65 -9.06 -2.32 -17.61
CA ILE A 65 -7.77 -2.02 -16.94
C ILE A 65 -6.71 -3.03 -17.36
N TYR A 66 -7.07 -4.31 -17.42
CA TYR A 66 -6.17 -5.38 -17.85
C TYR A 66 -5.66 -5.14 -19.27
N ASP A 67 -6.57 -4.88 -20.23
CA ASP A 67 -6.23 -4.66 -21.64
C ASP A 67 -5.33 -3.42 -21.83
N LEU A 68 -5.57 -2.35 -21.08
CA LEU A 68 -4.73 -1.15 -21.10
C LEU A 68 -3.28 -1.48 -20.67
N LEU A 69 -3.13 -2.25 -19.58
CA LEU A 69 -1.82 -2.62 -19.07
C LEU A 69 -1.07 -3.54 -20.02
N GLU A 70 -1.73 -4.58 -20.54
CA GLU A 70 -1.15 -5.51 -21.51
C GLU A 70 -0.70 -4.77 -22.79
N LYS A 71 -1.55 -3.92 -23.37
CA LYS A 71 -1.22 -3.09 -24.55
C LYS A 71 -0.03 -2.17 -24.31
N SER A 72 0.19 -1.74 -23.07
CA SER A 72 1.31 -0.89 -22.69
C SER A 72 2.54 -1.65 -22.18
N GLY A 73 2.56 -2.99 -22.32
CA GLY A 73 3.67 -3.85 -21.92
C GLY A 73 3.84 -3.99 -20.40
N ARG A 74 2.77 -3.74 -19.64
CA ARG A 74 2.77 -3.82 -18.18
C ARG A 74 2.02 -5.06 -17.70
N LYS A 75 2.44 -5.63 -16.57
CA LYS A 75 1.90 -6.89 -16.05
C LYS A 75 0.65 -6.68 -15.22
N ALA A 76 -0.40 -7.41 -15.54
CA ALA A 76 -1.64 -7.43 -14.77
C ALA A 76 -2.19 -8.83 -14.61
N PHE A 77 -3.08 -9.02 -13.63
CA PHE A 77 -3.84 -10.23 -13.42
C PHE A 77 -5.31 -9.92 -13.23
N ILE A 78 -6.16 -10.68 -13.93
CA ILE A 78 -7.60 -10.67 -13.66
C ILE A 78 -7.86 -11.42 -12.35
N THR A 79 -8.61 -10.77 -11.46
CA THR A 79 -9.02 -11.28 -10.16
C THR A 79 -10.54 -11.37 -10.06
N LYS A 80 -11.03 -12.04 -9.03
CA LYS A 80 -12.46 -12.09 -8.73
C LYS A 80 -13.02 -10.69 -8.43
N ILE A 81 -14.31 -10.52 -8.67
CA ILE A 81 -15.04 -9.26 -8.44
C ILE A 81 -15.26 -9.03 -6.93
N GLU A 82 -15.61 -10.09 -6.19
CA GLU A 82 -16.19 -10.03 -4.84
C GLU A 82 -15.21 -9.70 -3.71
N HIS A 83 -13.97 -9.32 -4.01
CA HIS A 83 -13.02 -8.91 -2.97
C HIS A 83 -13.51 -7.66 -2.24
N GLN A 84 -13.64 -7.75 -0.92
CA GLN A 84 -14.10 -6.65 -0.08
C GLN A 84 -13.02 -5.57 0.10
N THR A 85 -11.74 -5.96 0.08
CA THR A 85 -10.62 -5.06 0.31
C THR A 85 -9.54 -5.20 -0.76
N GLY A 86 -8.67 -4.17 -0.87
CA GLY A 86 -7.50 -4.22 -1.73
C GLY A 86 -6.53 -5.34 -1.30
N THR A 87 -6.42 -5.58 0.00
CA THR A 87 -5.54 -6.63 0.54
C THR A 87 -6.02 -8.03 0.18
N ASP A 88 -7.33 -8.29 0.20
CA ASP A 88 -7.89 -9.58 -0.27
C ASP A 88 -7.59 -9.81 -1.76
N ARG A 89 -7.67 -8.76 -2.57
CA ARG A 89 -7.38 -8.81 -4.01
C ARG A 89 -5.91 -9.11 -4.30
N ILE A 90 -4.99 -8.44 -3.63
CA ILE A 90 -3.56 -8.73 -3.83
C ILE A 90 -3.19 -10.11 -3.31
N TYR A 91 -3.88 -10.60 -2.29
CA TYR A 91 -3.67 -11.95 -1.78
C TYR A 91 -4.06 -13.03 -2.79
N GLU A 92 -5.15 -12.85 -3.58
CA GLU A 92 -5.48 -13.77 -4.68
C GLU A 92 -4.32 -13.85 -5.68
N VAL A 93 -3.76 -12.70 -6.09
CA VAL A 93 -2.61 -12.69 -7.01
C VAL A 93 -1.42 -13.41 -6.39
N PHE A 94 -1.08 -13.07 -5.14
CA PHE A 94 0.01 -13.73 -4.42
C PHE A 94 -0.19 -15.25 -4.35
N LYS A 95 -1.39 -15.69 -3.98
CA LYS A 95 -1.69 -17.10 -3.74
C LYS A 95 -1.79 -17.89 -5.04
N ASP A 96 -2.55 -17.39 -6.02
CA ASP A 96 -3.06 -18.19 -7.14
C ASP A 96 -2.37 -17.87 -8.47
N LYS A 97 -1.71 -16.71 -8.62
CA LYS A 97 -1.15 -16.26 -9.89
C LYS A 97 0.38 -16.26 -9.94
N LEU A 98 1.04 -16.04 -8.79
CA LEU A 98 2.50 -16.04 -8.75
C LEU A 98 3.05 -17.45 -8.57
N ASN A 99 3.87 -17.93 -9.52
CA ASN A 99 4.52 -19.25 -9.44
C ASN A 99 5.56 -19.28 -8.31
N GLN A 100 6.38 -18.23 -8.22
CA GLN A 100 7.34 -18.05 -7.13
C GLN A 100 6.75 -17.09 -6.10
N LYS A 101 6.76 -17.50 -4.82
CA LYS A 101 6.17 -16.70 -3.74
C LYS A 101 7.22 -15.72 -3.21
N PRO A 102 7.01 -14.42 -3.37
CA PRO A 102 7.90 -13.41 -2.80
C PRO A 102 7.89 -13.49 -1.27
N GLU A 103 9.00 -13.11 -0.64
CA GLU A 103 9.07 -13.00 0.82
C GLU A 103 8.32 -11.75 1.33
N ILE A 104 8.32 -10.68 0.52
CA ILE A 104 7.69 -9.39 0.84
C ILE A 104 6.69 -9.04 -0.26
N ILE A 105 5.47 -8.69 0.13
CA ILE A 105 4.42 -8.21 -0.76
C ILE A 105 4.10 -6.76 -0.39
N ILE A 106 4.24 -5.86 -1.35
CA ILE A 106 3.87 -4.45 -1.20
C ILE A 106 2.51 -4.23 -1.84
N ASN A 107 1.53 -3.84 -1.03
CA ASN A 107 0.22 -3.37 -1.44
C ASN A 107 0.30 -1.86 -1.67
N LEU A 108 0.44 -1.45 -2.92
CA LEU A 108 0.47 -0.05 -3.33
C LEU A 108 -0.89 0.37 -3.87
N GLN A 109 -1.59 1.28 -3.19
CA GLN A 109 -2.91 1.72 -3.63
C GLN A 109 -2.84 2.42 -5.00
N GLY A 110 -3.82 2.10 -5.87
CA GLY A 110 -3.86 2.59 -7.25
C GLY A 110 -4.26 4.06 -7.42
N ASP A 111 -4.32 4.85 -6.35
CA ASP A 111 -4.75 6.25 -6.33
C ASP A 111 -3.67 7.26 -5.90
N MET A 112 -2.42 6.84 -5.87
CA MET A 112 -1.27 7.68 -5.54
C MET A 112 -0.34 7.87 -6.76
N PRO A 113 -0.76 8.61 -7.81
CA PRO A 113 -0.03 8.68 -9.08
C PRO A 113 1.34 9.36 -8.99
N ASN A 114 1.58 10.14 -7.94
CA ASN A 114 2.84 10.86 -7.72
C ASN A 114 3.64 10.33 -6.51
N ILE A 115 3.36 9.09 -6.07
CA ILE A 115 4.16 8.51 -4.98
C ILE A 115 5.65 8.49 -5.34
N ASN A 116 6.48 8.92 -4.39
CA ASN A 116 7.93 8.89 -4.58
C ASN A 116 8.44 7.44 -4.55
N TYR A 117 9.07 7.01 -5.64
CA TYR A 117 9.64 5.66 -5.75
C TYR A 117 10.69 5.34 -4.68
N MET A 118 11.41 6.36 -4.16
CA MET A 118 12.35 6.19 -3.07
C MET A 118 11.65 5.81 -1.76
N ALA A 119 10.43 6.32 -1.51
CA ALA A 119 9.63 5.93 -0.36
C ALA A 119 9.26 4.44 -0.41
N ILE A 120 8.89 3.93 -1.60
CA ILE A 120 8.61 2.51 -1.82
C ILE A 120 9.87 1.67 -1.54
N ARG A 121 11.02 2.13 -2.04
CA ARG A 121 12.33 1.47 -1.82
C ARG A 121 12.72 1.45 -0.36
N ASN A 122 12.61 2.56 0.37
CA ASN A 122 12.93 2.65 1.79
C ASN A 122 12.05 1.72 2.64
N LEU A 123 10.76 1.62 2.31
CA LEU A 123 9.85 0.67 2.96
C LEU A 123 10.30 -0.78 2.73
N ALA A 124 10.63 -1.14 1.50
CA ALA A 124 11.12 -2.47 1.16
C ALA A 124 12.43 -2.83 1.88
N GLU A 125 13.39 -1.91 1.91
CA GLU A 125 14.66 -2.11 2.62
C GLU A 125 14.46 -2.28 4.13
N HIS A 126 13.50 -1.56 4.72
CA HIS A 126 13.14 -1.79 6.13
C HIS A 126 12.58 -3.20 6.34
N MET A 127 11.68 -3.67 5.47
CA MET A 127 11.10 -5.00 5.57
C MET A 127 12.12 -6.12 5.42
N LYS A 128 13.14 -5.95 4.59
CA LYS A 128 14.25 -6.92 4.43
C LYS A 128 15.02 -7.17 5.72
N LYS A 129 15.03 -6.22 6.66
CA LYS A 129 15.66 -6.40 7.98
C LYS A 129 14.95 -7.43 8.86
N LYS A 130 13.76 -7.91 8.43
CA LYS A 130 12.94 -8.94 9.11
C LYS A 130 12.58 -8.60 10.56
N THR A 131 12.49 -7.31 10.90
CA THR A 131 12.20 -6.83 12.26
C THR A 131 10.71 -6.58 12.51
N CYS A 132 9.87 -6.61 11.45
CA CYS A 132 8.44 -6.42 11.57
C CYS A 132 7.65 -7.29 10.59
N GLU A 133 6.36 -7.47 10.90
CA GLU A 133 5.42 -8.24 10.08
C GLU A 133 4.80 -7.41 8.97
N ILE A 134 4.49 -6.14 9.28
CA ILE A 134 3.82 -5.18 8.39
C ILE A 134 4.55 -3.84 8.47
N GLY A 135 4.82 -3.24 7.33
CA GLY A 135 5.36 -1.88 7.22
C GLY A 135 4.34 -0.96 6.54
N THR A 136 4.34 0.32 6.92
CA THR A 136 3.59 1.38 6.25
C THR A 136 4.37 2.70 6.31
N LEU A 137 3.84 3.75 5.67
CA LEU A 137 4.48 5.06 5.63
C LEU A 137 3.58 6.15 6.22
N ALA A 138 4.20 7.22 6.68
CA ALA A 138 3.52 8.41 7.13
C ALA A 138 4.35 9.66 6.83
N SER A 139 3.70 10.81 6.75
CA SER A 139 4.33 12.12 6.62
C SER A 139 3.90 13.04 7.75
N GLU A 140 4.50 14.21 7.84
CA GLU A 140 4.05 15.25 8.75
C GLU A 140 2.57 15.57 8.51
N LEU A 141 1.82 15.73 9.60
CA LEU A 141 0.41 16.11 9.57
C LEU A 141 0.29 17.63 9.61
N ASN A 142 -0.30 18.23 8.58
CA ASN A 142 -0.70 19.64 8.64
C ASN A 142 -1.94 19.80 9.54
N ILE A 143 -1.72 20.13 10.81
CA ILE A 143 -2.78 20.17 11.83
C ILE A 143 -3.92 21.13 11.43
N GLU A 144 -3.60 22.30 10.88
CA GLU A 144 -4.61 23.31 10.53
C GLU A 144 -5.57 22.83 9.42
N LYS A 145 -5.03 22.12 8.41
CA LYS A 145 -5.80 21.69 7.24
C LYS A 145 -6.36 20.27 7.38
N GLU A 146 -5.68 19.42 8.11
CA GLU A 146 -5.94 17.98 8.05
C GLU A 146 -6.56 17.40 9.33
N ALA A 147 -6.41 18.05 10.49
CA ALA A 147 -6.92 17.53 11.76
C ALA A 147 -8.43 17.22 11.71
N SER A 148 -9.22 18.11 11.12
CA SER A 148 -10.68 17.97 10.97
C SER A 148 -11.12 17.32 9.64
N ASN A 149 -10.18 16.99 8.75
CA ASN A 149 -10.50 16.41 7.46
C ASN A 149 -10.77 14.89 7.60
N PRO A 150 -12.01 14.39 7.36
CA PRO A 150 -12.33 12.96 7.48
C PRO A 150 -11.72 12.10 6.37
N ASN A 151 -11.24 12.69 5.28
CA ASN A 151 -10.57 11.96 4.20
C ASN A 151 -9.12 11.63 4.55
N VAL A 152 -8.50 12.39 5.43
CA VAL A 152 -7.14 12.16 5.91
C VAL A 152 -7.16 11.16 7.07
N VAL A 153 -6.47 10.05 6.92
CA VAL A 153 -6.24 9.09 8.00
C VAL A 153 -5.07 9.56 8.84
N LYS A 154 -5.28 9.69 10.14
CA LYS A 154 -4.24 9.99 11.13
C LYS A 154 -3.70 8.70 11.70
N LEU A 155 -2.41 8.68 11.90
CA LEU A 155 -1.65 7.57 12.47
C LEU A 155 -0.91 8.05 13.72
N VAL A 156 -0.99 7.30 14.80
CA VAL A 156 -0.20 7.55 16.03
C VAL A 156 0.88 6.50 16.14
N THR A 157 2.09 6.95 16.45
CA THR A 157 3.24 6.07 16.73
C THR A 157 3.61 6.07 18.21
N ASN A 158 4.38 5.09 18.66
CA ASN A 158 4.88 5.06 20.04
C ASN A 158 6.14 5.93 20.24
N GLN A 159 6.86 6.27 19.16
CA GLN A 159 8.02 7.15 19.16
C GLN A 159 8.01 8.07 17.95
N ILE A 160 8.82 9.13 17.95
CA ILE A 160 9.00 10.02 16.80
C ILE A 160 9.59 9.22 15.64
N ILE A 161 9.00 9.38 14.46
CA ILE A 161 9.53 8.85 13.19
C ILE A 161 10.27 9.95 12.42
N ASN A 162 11.32 9.55 11.72
CA ASN A 162 12.10 10.39 10.81
C ASN A 162 12.70 9.50 9.69
N GLU A 163 13.46 10.08 8.79
CA GLU A 163 14.06 9.35 7.67
C GLU A 163 14.93 8.15 8.06
N LYS A 164 15.47 8.13 9.28
CA LYS A 164 16.44 7.12 9.75
C LYS A 164 15.80 6.04 10.61
N ASN A 165 14.63 6.30 11.23
CA ASN A 165 14.00 5.36 12.14
C ASN A 165 12.53 5.11 11.80
N PHE A 166 12.16 3.86 11.93
CA PHE A 166 10.77 3.39 11.93
C PHE A 166 10.29 3.26 13.38
N SER A 167 8.98 3.42 13.58
CA SER A 167 8.35 3.27 14.88
C SER A 167 7.08 2.44 14.78
N GLU A 168 6.66 1.83 15.88
CA GLU A 168 5.45 1.00 15.90
C GLU A 168 4.20 1.87 15.91
N ALA A 169 3.20 1.53 15.06
CA ALA A 169 1.89 2.15 15.04
C ALA A 169 1.10 1.76 16.29
N VAL A 170 0.44 2.74 16.90
CA VAL A 170 -0.39 2.58 18.10
C VAL A 170 -1.86 2.68 17.78
N ASP A 171 -2.25 3.58 16.86
CA ASP A 171 -3.65 3.81 16.50
C ASP A 171 -3.79 4.42 15.10
N PHE A 172 -4.96 4.23 14.49
CA PHE A 172 -5.38 4.87 13.25
C PHE A 172 -6.81 5.39 13.38
N PHE A 173 -7.04 6.63 12.93
CA PHE A 173 -8.36 7.24 12.98
C PHE A 173 -8.52 8.33 11.91
N ARG A 174 -9.76 8.73 11.61
CA ARG A 174 -10.06 9.84 10.70
C ARG A 174 -10.34 11.14 11.47
N LEU A 175 -11.16 11.07 12.48
CA LEU A 175 -11.53 12.21 13.33
C LEU A 175 -11.29 11.86 14.79
N SER A 176 -10.87 12.84 15.59
CA SER A 176 -10.69 12.70 17.03
C SER A 176 -11.51 13.77 17.78
N LYS A 177 -12.19 13.34 18.85
CA LYS A 177 -12.83 14.26 19.80
C LYS A 177 -11.83 14.84 20.81
N LYS A 178 -10.61 14.31 20.85
CA LYS A 178 -9.53 14.73 21.76
C LYS A 178 -8.47 15.50 20.98
N PRO A 179 -7.71 16.40 21.64
CA PRO A 179 -6.55 17.04 21.03
C PRO A 179 -5.58 15.99 20.45
N LEU A 180 -4.99 16.32 19.30
CA LEU A 180 -4.02 15.43 18.65
C LEU A 180 -2.75 15.33 19.50
N LYS A 181 -2.21 14.12 19.59
CA LYS A 181 -0.93 13.86 20.26
C LYS A 181 0.23 14.31 19.38
N LYS A 182 1.36 14.68 19.98
CA LYS A 182 2.59 15.07 19.28
C LYS A 182 3.10 14.01 18.28
N LEU A 183 2.79 12.74 18.53
CA LEU A 183 3.19 11.59 17.69
C LEU A 183 2.10 11.20 16.68
N THR A 184 1.33 12.18 16.20
CA THR A 184 0.27 11.97 15.20
C THR A 184 0.75 12.45 13.83
N TYR A 185 0.63 11.58 12.84
CA TYR A 185 1.12 11.78 11.48
C TYR A 185 0.01 11.58 10.45
N HIS A 186 0.22 12.07 9.23
CA HIS A 186 -0.61 11.74 8.07
C HIS A 186 -0.24 10.34 7.56
N HIS A 187 -1.16 9.41 7.61
CA HIS A 187 -0.94 8.04 7.13
C HIS A 187 -0.96 7.96 5.60
N ILE A 188 0.02 7.29 5.02
CA ILE A 188 0.11 6.99 3.60
C ILE A 188 -0.33 5.55 3.37
N GLY A 189 -1.33 5.36 2.51
CA GLY A 189 -2.01 4.06 2.29
C GLY A 189 -1.20 3.01 1.52
N ILE A 190 0.10 2.89 1.76
CA ILE A 190 0.95 1.81 1.25
C ILE A 190 1.29 0.85 2.38
N TYR A 191 1.25 -0.45 2.09
CA TYR A 191 1.59 -1.49 3.07
C TYR A 191 2.56 -2.50 2.47
N ALA A 192 3.55 -2.89 3.26
CA ALA A 192 4.41 -4.02 2.95
C ALA A 192 4.18 -5.13 3.99
N PHE A 193 3.98 -6.34 3.52
CA PHE A 193 3.76 -7.52 4.36
C PHE A 193 4.88 -8.52 4.14
N THR A 194 5.32 -9.20 5.19
CA THR A 194 5.95 -10.51 4.96
C THR A 194 4.89 -11.47 4.41
N ASN A 195 5.27 -12.48 3.63
CA ASN A 195 4.31 -13.44 3.09
C ASN A 195 3.51 -14.14 4.20
N LYS A 196 4.15 -14.49 5.31
CA LYS A 196 3.50 -15.07 6.49
C LYS A 196 2.49 -14.11 7.12
N ALA A 197 2.84 -12.83 7.20
CA ALA A 197 1.95 -11.81 7.75
C ALA A 197 0.72 -11.59 6.84
N LEU A 198 0.90 -11.57 5.51
CA LEU A 198 -0.21 -11.44 4.58
C LEU A 198 -1.18 -12.63 4.69
N ILE A 199 -0.67 -13.86 4.72
CA ILE A 199 -1.48 -15.07 4.90
C ILE A 199 -2.26 -15.01 6.23
N ARG A 200 -1.58 -14.64 7.33
CA ARG A 200 -2.21 -14.49 8.64
C ARG A 200 -3.31 -13.41 8.61
N TYR A 201 -2.99 -12.25 8.06
CA TYR A 201 -3.89 -11.10 8.01
C TYR A 201 -5.22 -11.39 7.28
N VAL A 202 -5.16 -11.99 6.09
CA VAL A 202 -6.39 -12.31 5.32
C VAL A 202 -7.21 -13.43 5.94
N GLY A 203 -6.59 -14.29 6.76
CA GLY A 203 -7.28 -15.31 7.55
C GLY A 203 -8.03 -14.76 8.78
N LEU A 204 -7.79 -13.51 9.16
CA LEU A 204 -8.46 -12.88 10.29
C LEU A 204 -9.88 -12.44 9.94
N LYS A 205 -10.80 -12.61 10.87
CA LYS A 205 -12.14 -11.99 10.78
C LYS A 205 -12.00 -10.47 10.90
N ARG A 206 -12.89 -9.76 10.22
CA ARG A 206 -12.95 -8.29 10.35
C ARG A 206 -13.18 -7.89 11.79
N SER A 207 -12.35 -6.98 12.28
CA SER A 207 -12.33 -6.61 13.69
C SER A 207 -13.32 -5.47 13.99
N LYS A 208 -13.63 -5.28 15.29
CA LYS A 208 -14.61 -4.28 15.72
C LYS A 208 -14.22 -2.86 15.30
N LEU A 209 -13.00 -2.43 15.61
CA LEU A 209 -12.53 -1.08 15.24
C LEU A 209 -12.38 -0.89 13.74
N GLU A 210 -11.99 -1.95 13.01
CA GLU A 210 -11.97 -1.92 11.54
C GLU A 210 -13.35 -1.55 10.98
N LEU A 211 -14.41 -2.19 11.46
CA LEU A 211 -15.77 -1.95 11.01
C LEU A 211 -16.29 -0.57 11.45
N GLU A 212 -16.07 -0.18 12.70
CA GLU A 212 -16.51 1.09 13.25
C GLU A 212 -15.84 2.29 12.57
N ARG A 213 -14.52 2.22 12.34
CA ARG A 213 -13.75 3.34 11.78
C ARG A 213 -13.56 3.25 10.28
N LYS A 214 -13.96 2.13 9.64
CA LYS A 214 -13.76 1.83 8.22
C LYS A 214 -12.28 1.94 7.82
N LEU A 215 -11.41 1.37 8.64
CA LEU A 215 -9.96 1.36 8.48
C LEU A 215 -9.44 -0.08 8.59
N GLU A 216 -9.09 -0.65 7.45
CA GLU A 216 -8.70 -2.05 7.28
C GLU A 216 -7.51 -2.45 8.18
N GLN A 217 -6.53 -1.58 8.35
CA GLN A 217 -5.32 -1.82 9.12
C GLN A 217 -5.55 -2.02 10.63
N LEU A 218 -6.69 -1.59 11.15
CA LEU A 218 -7.05 -1.83 12.55
C LEU A 218 -7.26 -3.31 12.85
N ARG A 219 -7.61 -4.12 11.85
CA ARG A 219 -7.66 -5.59 11.98
C ARG A 219 -6.32 -6.14 12.45
N ALA A 220 -5.22 -5.65 11.89
CA ALA A 220 -3.89 -6.07 12.32
C ALA A 220 -3.60 -5.67 13.77
N LEU A 221 -3.85 -4.41 14.16
CA LEU A 221 -3.57 -3.93 15.52
C LEU A 221 -4.40 -4.66 16.57
N GLU A 222 -5.71 -4.85 16.34
CA GLU A 222 -6.58 -5.58 17.28
C GLU A 222 -6.18 -7.06 17.42
N ASN A 223 -5.52 -7.63 16.41
CA ASN A 223 -4.98 -8.99 16.46
C ASN A 223 -3.47 -9.04 16.81
N LYS A 224 -2.95 -7.97 17.43
CA LYS A 224 -1.57 -7.87 17.93
C LYS A 224 -0.49 -8.13 16.86
N MET A 225 -0.79 -7.79 15.61
CA MET A 225 0.23 -7.74 14.55
C MET A 225 0.95 -6.40 14.62
N LYS A 226 2.27 -6.44 14.55
CA LYS A 226 3.08 -5.22 14.60
C LYS A 226 3.12 -4.53 13.24
N ILE A 227 2.80 -3.24 13.24
CA ILE A 227 2.90 -2.37 12.06
C ILE A 227 4.01 -1.35 12.33
N ASN A 228 5.09 -1.39 11.56
CA ASN A 228 6.14 -0.39 11.62
C ASN A 228 5.89 0.72 10.62
N VAL A 229 6.11 1.95 11.04
CA VAL A 229 5.83 3.17 10.28
C VAL A 229 7.13 3.87 9.93
N GLY A 230 7.36 4.07 8.64
CA GLY A 230 8.45 4.89 8.13
C GLY A 230 7.99 6.31 7.81
N TYR A 231 8.89 7.27 7.86
CA TYR A 231 8.63 8.66 7.53
C TYR A 231 8.97 8.96 6.07
N ILE A 232 8.17 9.84 5.44
CA ILE A 232 8.47 10.46 4.16
C ILE A 232 8.20 11.97 4.23
N ASP A 233 9.04 12.77 3.57
CA ASP A 233 8.98 14.24 3.65
C ASP A 233 7.75 14.86 2.98
N SER A 234 7.21 14.21 1.96
CA SER A 234 6.08 14.72 1.19
C SER A 234 4.96 13.69 1.09
N CYS A 235 3.77 14.09 1.53
CA CYS A 235 2.56 13.29 1.31
C CYS A 235 2.25 13.19 -0.18
N PRO A 236 2.13 11.98 -0.77
CA PRO A 236 1.65 11.85 -2.13
C PRO A 236 0.20 12.34 -2.22
N LEU A 237 -0.12 12.99 -3.35
CA LEU A 237 -1.51 13.36 -3.62
C LEU A 237 -2.34 12.09 -3.83
N SER A 238 -3.40 11.95 -3.05
CA SER A 238 -4.42 10.93 -3.30
C SER A 238 -5.53 11.52 -4.16
N VAL A 239 -5.86 10.83 -5.24
CA VAL A 239 -7.00 11.22 -6.09
C VAL A 239 -8.25 10.59 -5.50
N ASP A 240 -8.98 11.32 -4.68
CA ASP A 240 -10.16 10.81 -3.95
C ASP A 240 -11.49 11.30 -4.50
N THR A 241 -11.53 12.47 -5.11
CA THR A 241 -12.72 13.12 -5.70
C THR A 241 -12.34 13.92 -6.93
#